data_8bf9e43162ae16dd92cc3aacf22936e3
#
_entry.id   8bf9e43162ae16dd92cc3aacf22936e3
#
_cell.length_a   1.000
_cell.length_b   1.000
_cell.length_c   1.000
_cell.angle_alpha   90.00
_cell.angle_beta   90.00
_cell.angle_gamma   90.00
#
_symmetry.space_group_name_H-M   'P 1'
#
loop_
_entity.id
_entity.type
_entity.pdbx_description
1 polymer ?
#
loop_
_entity_poly.entity_id
_entity_poly.type
_entity_poly.pdbx_seq_one_letter_code
_entity_poly.pdbx_strand_id
1 'polypeptide(L)'
;MLAVDLFWKSSFRGYDVLIKWLLLFAGAGVLYLWIKGKKQAKFNADQATKIKAERSQVAEPEVIVQCRQCSVHLPQSEAIKQEDRFYCSRDHLDSLDAQGWLGSAAWRISPNQDARPESLVPDLVVIHHISLPPGGFVDRSSTRFIVDFFQNKLDSSLHPYFEEIADQKVSSHFLISRTGEIFQFVSTQNKAWHAGVSSFLGREKCNDF
;
A
#
# COMPACT_ATOMS: atom_id res chain seq x y z
N MET A 1 -26.11 -84.01 70.25
CA MET A 1 -25.87 -82.63 70.32
C MET A 1 -24.46 -82.34 69.80
N LEU A 2 -24.25 -82.09 68.50
CA LEU A 2 -22.98 -81.65 67.92
C LEU A 2 -22.97 -82.11 66.41
N ALA A 3 -23.61 -81.37 65.51
CA ALA A 3 -23.44 -81.57 64.05
C ALA A 3 -24.10 -80.49 63.18
N VAL A 4 -24.23 -79.25 63.69
CA VAL A 4 -24.89 -78.20 62.88
C VAL A 4 -23.98 -77.01 62.57
N ASP A 5 -22.80 -76.86 63.20
CA ASP A 5 -21.99 -75.65 63.05
C ASP A 5 -20.91 -75.65 61.99
N LEU A 6 -20.73 -76.71 61.21
CA LEU A 6 -19.65 -76.79 60.24
C LEU A 6 -20.08 -76.56 58.78
N PHE A 7 -21.38 -76.51 58.48
CA PHE A 7 -21.85 -76.42 57.15
C PHE A 7 -22.07 -74.94 56.65
N TRP A 8 -22.21 -73.99 57.58
CA TRP A 8 -22.45 -72.58 57.21
C TRP A 8 -21.18 -71.81 56.88
N LYS A 9 -20.01 -72.18 57.37
CA LYS A 9 -18.76 -71.44 57.17
C LYS A 9 -18.13 -71.66 55.80
N SER A 10 -18.49 -72.70 55.08
CA SER A 10 -17.92 -73.00 53.76
C SER A 10 -18.66 -72.28 52.56
N SER A 11 -19.94 -71.93 52.77
CA SER A 11 -20.74 -71.31 51.66
C SER A 11 -20.46 -69.82 51.50
N PHE A 12 -20.01 -69.12 52.54
CA PHE A 12 -19.73 -67.68 52.48
C PHE A 12 -18.39 -67.30 51.80
N ARG A 13 -17.41 -68.19 51.76
CA ARG A 13 -16.11 -67.90 51.11
C ARG A 13 -16.16 -67.74 49.58
N GLY A 14 -17.09 -68.41 48.94
CA GLY A 14 -17.23 -68.36 47.50
C GLY A 14 -17.79 -67.02 46.97
N TYR A 15 -18.76 -66.44 47.69
CA TYR A 15 -19.38 -65.19 47.39
C TYR A 15 -18.43 -63.98 47.60
N ASP A 16 -17.59 -64.01 48.58
CA ASP A 16 -16.59 -62.98 48.82
C ASP A 16 -15.55 -62.89 47.73
N VAL A 17 -15.14 -63.94 47.15
CA VAL A 17 -14.19 -64.01 46.07
C VAL A 17 -14.85 -63.46 44.78
N LEU A 18 -16.09 -63.84 44.46
CA LEU A 18 -16.84 -63.40 43.34
C LEU A 18 -17.13 -61.84 43.39
N ILE A 19 -17.53 -61.38 44.58
CA ILE A 19 -17.78 -59.94 44.78
C ILE A 19 -16.50 -59.14 44.60
N LYS A 20 -15.33 -59.60 45.12
CA LYS A 20 -14.04 -58.94 44.94
C LYS A 20 -13.66 -58.84 43.41
N TRP A 21 -13.84 -59.92 42.66
CA TRP A 21 -13.58 -59.91 41.22
C TRP A 21 -14.54 -59.01 40.47
N LEU A 22 -15.83 -58.98 40.83
CA LEU A 22 -16.81 -58.04 40.22
C LEU A 22 -16.45 -56.59 40.49
N LEU A 23 -16.03 -56.26 41.72
CA LEU A 23 -15.58 -54.89 42.05
C LEU A 23 -14.29 -54.51 41.30
N LEU A 24 -13.35 -55.46 41.12
CA LEU A 24 -12.12 -55.22 40.34
C LEU A 24 -12.44 -54.98 38.86
N PHE A 25 -13.34 -55.79 38.26
CA PHE A 25 -13.73 -55.58 36.89
C PHE A 25 -14.54 -54.30 36.70
N ALA A 26 -15.43 -53.95 37.65
CA ALA A 26 -16.12 -52.68 37.62
C ALA A 26 -15.16 -51.49 37.74
N GLY A 27 -14.19 -51.55 38.66
CA GLY A 27 -13.15 -50.55 38.82
C GLY A 27 -12.25 -50.39 37.56
N ALA A 28 -11.84 -51.53 36.97
CA ALA A 28 -11.06 -51.55 35.74
C ALA A 28 -11.87 -50.97 34.58
N GLY A 29 -13.17 -51.28 34.49
CA GLY A 29 -14.08 -50.68 33.49
C GLY A 29 -14.21 -49.17 33.62
N VAL A 30 -14.42 -48.69 34.83
CA VAL A 30 -14.49 -47.21 35.07
C VAL A 30 -13.17 -46.54 34.76
N LEU A 31 -12.04 -47.13 35.14
CA LEU A 31 -10.71 -46.61 34.82
C LEU A 31 -10.47 -46.58 33.30
N TYR A 32 -10.85 -47.64 32.60
CA TYR A 32 -10.76 -47.71 31.14
C TYR A 32 -11.57 -46.60 30.44
N LEU A 33 -12.84 -46.43 30.87
CA LEU A 33 -13.70 -45.38 30.35
C LEU A 33 -13.16 -43.98 30.65
N TRP A 34 -12.59 -43.76 31.82
CA TRP A 34 -11.97 -42.51 32.21
C TRP A 34 -10.72 -42.19 31.36
N ILE A 35 -9.83 -43.17 31.14
CA ILE A 35 -8.66 -43.01 30.28
C ILE A 35 -9.08 -42.75 28.82
N LYS A 36 -10.09 -43.50 28.35
CA LYS A 36 -10.63 -43.28 26.98
C LYS A 36 -11.25 -41.89 26.83
N GLY A 37 -11.99 -41.44 27.83
CA GLY A 37 -12.55 -40.08 27.86
C GLY A 37 -11.47 -38.98 27.82
N LYS A 38 -10.40 -39.15 28.60
CA LYS A 38 -9.26 -38.20 28.59
C LYS A 38 -8.53 -38.18 27.27
N LYS A 39 -8.32 -39.32 26.60
CA LYS A 39 -7.70 -39.40 25.28
C LYS A 39 -8.55 -38.72 24.25
N GLN A 40 -9.88 -38.94 24.27
CA GLN A 40 -10.81 -38.29 23.33
C GLN A 40 -10.88 -36.77 23.56
N ALA A 41 -10.93 -36.32 24.82
CA ALA A 41 -10.93 -34.89 25.14
C ALA A 41 -9.65 -34.20 24.70
N LYS A 42 -8.48 -34.84 24.84
CA LYS A 42 -7.20 -34.31 24.34
C LYS A 42 -7.19 -34.23 22.80
N PHE A 43 -7.63 -35.29 22.11
CA PHE A 43 -7.73 -35.32 20.66
C PHE A 43 -8.64 -34.20 20.14
N ASN A 44 -9.81 -33.99 20.75
CA ASN A 44 -10.74 -32.92 20.37
C ASN A 44 -10.17 -31.54 20.64
N ALA A 45 -9.41 -31.35 21.74
CA ALA A 45 -8.73 -30.08 22.03
C ALA A 45 -7.62 -29.76 21.02
N ASP A 46 -6.83 -30.78 20.64
CA ASP A 46 -5.77 -30.63 19.64
C ASP A 46 -6.36 -30.30 18.25
N GLN A 47 -7.50 -30.91 17.87
CA GLN A 47 -8.22 -30.58 16.63
C GLN A 47 -8.80 -29.17 16.67
N ALA A 48 -9.39 -28.76 17.79
CA ALA A 48 -9.94 -27.41 17.95
C ALA A 48 -8.84 -26.32 17.85
N THR A 49 -7.66 -26.59 18.43
CA THR A 49 -6.49 -25.70 18.33
C THR A 49 -5.96 -25.63 16.92
N LYS A 50 -5.96 -26.74 16.18
CA LYS A 50 -5.51 -26.80 14.80
C LYS A 50 -6.46 -26.04 13.87
N ILE A 51 -7.77 -26.22 14.03
CA ILE A 51 -8.81 -25.48 13.28
C ILE A 51 -8.73 -23.97 13.59
N LYS A 52 -8.47 -23.61 14.87
CA LYS A 52 -8.32 -22.22 15.26
C LYS A 52 -7.05 -21.59 14.67
N ALA A 53 -5.95 -22.34 14.60
CA ALA A 53 -4.72 -21.89 13.94
C ALA A 53 -4.88 -21.74 12.43
N GLU A 54 -5.56 -22.67 11.77
CA GLU A 54 -5.89 -22.58 10.34
C GLU A 54 -6.86 -21.41 10.05
N ARG A 55 -7.81 -21.13 10.92
CA ARG A 55 -8.72 -20.00 10.80
C ARG A 55 -8.04 -18.65 11.03
N SER A 56 -7.01 -18.58 11.87
CA SER A 56 -6.23 -17.35 12.05
C SER A 56 -5.23 -17.07 10.89
N GLN A 57 -5.05 -18.03 9.97
CA GLN A 57 -4.30 -17.86 8.72
C GLN A 57 -5.19 -17.45 7.54
N VAL A 58 -6.50 -17.24 7.73
CA VAL A 58 -7.31 -16.55 6.74
C VAL A 58 -6.75 -15.13 6.68
N ALA A 59 -5.99 -14.86 5.61
CA ALA A 59 -5.41 -13.55 5.35
C ALA A 59 -6.50 -12.48 5.51
N GLU A 60 -6.17 -11.38 6.15
CA GLU A 60 -7.06 -10.21 6.18
C GLU A 60 -7.46 -9.87 4.74
N PRO A 61 -8.70 -9.40 4.51
CA PRO A 61 -9.14 -9.03 3.17
C PRO A 61 -8.13 -8.05 2.57
N GLU A 62 -7.44 -8.47 1.52
CA GLU A 62 -6.44 -7.66 0.87
C GLU A 62 -7.13 -6.61 -0.01
N VAL A 63 -6.71 -5.35 0.14
CA VAL A 63 -7.23 -4.24 -0.65
C VAL A 63 -6.75 -4.40 -2.10
N ILE A 64 -7.69 -4.44 -3.04
CA ILE A 64 -7.38 -4.45 -4.47
C ILE A 64 -7.36 -3.01 -4.98
N VAL A 65 -6.28 -2.66 -5.66
CA VAL A 65 -6.08 -1.35 -6.30
C VAL A 65 -5.97 -1.49 -7.80
N GLN A 66 -6.18 -0.38 -8.52
CA GLN A 66 -6.11 -0.35 -9.97
C GLN A 66 -4.83 0.37 -10.42
N CYS A 67 -4.09 -0.22 -11.36
CA CYS A 67 -2.97 0.43 -12.00
C CYS A 67 -3.43 1.66 -12.80
N ARG A 68 -2.84 2.82 -12.53
CA ARG A 68 -3.16 4.07 -13.21
C ARG A 68 -2.92 4.01 -14.72
N GLN A 69 -1.92 3.24 -15.16
CA GLN A 69 -1.50 3.19 -16.56
C GLN A 69 -2.32 2.21 -17.40
N CYS A 70 -2.52 0.98 -16.94
CA CYS A 70 -3.15 -0.09 -17.74
C CYS A 70 -4.47 -0.59 -17.17
N SER A 71 -4.95 -0.02 -16.07
CA SER A 71 -6.22 -0.36 -15.42
C SER A 71 -6.31 -1.81 -14.88
N VAL A 72 -5.21 -2.56 -14.85
CA VAL A 72 -5.19 -3.88 -14.22
C VAL A 72 -5.43 -3.75 -12.72
N HIS A 73 -6.20 -4.66 -12.16
CA HIS A 73 -6.42 -4.76 -10.73
C HIS A 73 -5.40 -5.71 -10.11
N LEU A 74 -4.79 -5.30 -9.01
CA LEU A 74 -3.79 -6.10 -8.29
C LEU A 74 -3.88 -5.82 -6.79
N PRO A 75 -3.38 -6.76 -5.95
CA PRO A 75 -3.23 -6.53 -4.52
C PRO A 75 -2.41 -5.27 -4.23
N GLN A 76 -2.85 -4.48 -3.25
CA GLN A 76 -2.13 -3.26 -2.86
C GLN A 76 -0.70 -3.56 -2.36
N SER A 77 -0.49 -4.73 -1.77
CA SER A 77 0.83 -5.20 -1.33
C SER A 77 1.82 -5.42 -2.49
N GLU A 78 1.32 -5.71 -3.70
CA GLU A 78 2.11 -5.93 -4.91
C GLU A 78 2.24 -4.65 -5.76
N ALA A 79 1.44 -3.62 -5.47
CA ALA A 79 1.42 -2.38 -6.23
C ALA A 79 2.56 -1.43 -5.83
N ILE A 80 3.14 -0.74 -6.82
CA ILE A 80 4.04 0.38 -6.57
C ILE A 80 3.17 1.61 -6.32
N LYS A 81 3.29 2.19 -5.13
CA LYS A 81 2.55 3.39 -4.74
C LYS A 81 3.39 4.65 -4.97
N GLN A 82 2.80 5.63 -5.65
CA GLN A 82 3.34 6.98 -5.81
C GLN A 82 2.27 8.00 -5.44
N GLU A 83 2.45 8.69 -4.32
CA GLU A 83 1.43 9.55 -3.68
C GLU A 83 0.12 8.76 -3.45
N ASP A 84 -0.96 9.11 -4.11
CA ASP A 84 -2.29 8.46 -4.06
C ASP A 84 -2.57 7.51 -5.24
N ARG A 85 -1.57 7.24 -6.07
CA ARG A 85 -1.67 6.44 -7.31
C ARG A 85 -0.95 5.11 -7.15
N PHE A 86 -1.45 4.09 -7.85
CA PHE A 86 -0.89 2.74 -7.85
C PHE A 86 -0.50 2.30 -9.25
N TYR A 87 0.60 1.55 -9.37
CA TYR A 87 1.15 1.04 -10.62
C TYR A 87 1.53 -0.44 -10.46
N CYS A 88 1.29 -1.25 -11.49
CA CYS A 88 1.59 -2.68 -11.45
C CYS A 88 3.07 -3.01 -11.73
N SER A 89 3.83 -2.05 -12.27
CA SER A 89 5.25 -2.22 -12.59
C SER A 89 6.00 -0.90 -12.56
N ARG A 90 7.32 -0.98 -12.54
CA ARG A 90 8.19 0.19 -12.66
C ARG A 90 8.04 0.85 -14.03
N ASP A 91 7.91 0.08 -15.10
CA ASP A 91 7.73 0.61 -16.45
C ASP A 91 6.46 1.46 -16.56
N HIS A 92 5.37 1.03 -15.91
CA HIS A 92 4.15 1.82 -15.87
C HIS A 92 4.25 3.06 -14.96
N LEU A 93 5.04 2.99 -13.88
CA LEU A 93 5.34 4.16 -13.05
C LEU A 93 6.18 5.19 -13.81
N ASP A 94 7.17 4.77 -14.58
CA ASP A 94 8.14 5.62 -15.27
C ASP A 94 7.70 6.00 -16.70
N SER A 95 6.44 5.74 -17.06
CA SER A 95 5.86 6.11 -18.36
C SER A 95 4.86 7.27 -18.25
N LEU A 96 4.65 7.97 -19.37
CA LEU A 96 3.55 8.91 -19.50
C LEU A 96 2.23 8.16 -19.71
N ASP A 97 1.19 8.57 -18.99
CA ASP A 97 -0.16 8.06 -19.24
C ASP A 97 -0.77 8.67 -20.52
N ALA A 98 -1.94 8.16 -20.93
CA ALA A 98 -2.65 8.63 -22.11
C ALA A 98 -3.04 10.12 -22.06
N GLN A 99 -3.01 10.73 -20.87
CA GLN A 99 -3.27 12.14 -20.65
C GLN A 99 -1.99 12.97 -20.57
N GLY A 100 -0.80 12.37 -20.79
CA GLY A 100 0.48 13.08 -20.79
C GLY A 100 1.05 13.36 -19.39
N TRP A 101 0.69 12.56 -18.39
CA TRP A 101 1.21 12.66 -17.03
C TRP A 101 2.21 11.55 -16.71
N LEU A 102 3.37 11.93 -16.22
CA LEU A 102 4.41 11.00 -15.78
C LEU A 102 4.05 10.38 -14.43
N GLY A 103 4.02 9.06 -14.36
CA GLY A 103 3.64 8.34 -13.15
C GLY A 103 4.56 8.60 -11.96
N SER A 104 5.87 8.61 -12.19
CA SER A 104 6.89 8.83 -11.16
C SER A 104 7.02 10.28 -10.69
N ALA A 105 6.41 11.25 -11.38
CA ALA A 105 6.46 12.65 -10.98
C ALA A 105 5.45 12.96 -9.85
N ALA A 106 5.83 13.89 -8.97
CA ALA A 106 4.90 14.53 -8.04
C ALA A 106 4.08 15.59 -8.81
N TRP A 107 2.79 15.38 -8.93
CA TRP A 107 1.93 16.29 -9.71
C TRP A 107 1.57 17.53 -8.88
N ARG A 108 1.87 18.70 -9.44
CA ARG A 108 1.60 20.02 -8.85
C ARG A 108 0.98 20.92 -9.91
N ILE A 109 -0.28 20.65 -10.24
CA ILE A 109 -0.96 21.24 -11.41
C ILE A 109 -0.91 22.76 -11.38
N SER A 110 -0.40 23.35 -12.49
CA SER A 110 -0.37 24.79 -12.73
C SER A 110 -1.61 25.25 -13.49
N PRO A 111 -2.23 26.39 -13.14
CA PRO A 111 -3.27 26.99 -13.94
C PRO A 111 -2.72 27.67 -15.22
N ASN A 112 -1.40 27.89 -15.31
CA ASN A 112 -0.74 28.66 -16.40
C ASN A 112 -0.44 27.73 -17.56
N GLN A 113 -1.49 27.28 -18.27
CA GLN A 113 -1.41 26.34 -19.39
C GLN A 113 -2.56 26.57 -20.38
N ASP A 114 -2.34 26.21 -21.63
CA ASP A 114 -3.36 26.19 -22.68
C ASP A 114 -3.35 24.87 -23.43
N ALA A 115 -4.41 24.61 -24.21
CA ALA A 115 -4.41 23.54 -25.19
C ALA A 115 -3.37 23.83 -26.28
N ARG A 116 -2.70 22.80 -26.80
CA ARG A 116 -1.87 22.94 -27.99
C ARG A 116 -2.75 23.18 -29.21
N PRO A 117 -2.25 23.93 -30.23
CA PRO A 117 -2.93 23.97 -31.49
C PRO A 117 -3.17 22.56 -32.04
N GLU A 118 -4.30 22.36 -32.72
CA GLU A 118 -4.66 21.06 -33.30
C GLU A 118 -3.53 20.53 -34.19
N SER A 119 -3.26 19.23 -34.07
CA SER A 119 -2.23 18.49 -34.81
C SER A 119 -0.76 18.79 -34.49
N LEU A 120 -0.42 19.63 -33.51
CA LEU A 120 0.96 19.80 -33.07
C LEU A 120 1.34 18.74 -32.03
N VAL A 121 2.37 17.99 -32.38
CA VAL A 121 3.01 17.03 -31.45
C VAL A 121 4.30 17.68 -30.93
N PRO A 122 4.58 17.62 -29.60
CA PRO A 122 5.84 18.14 -29.08
C PRO A 122 7.06 17.49 -29.76
N ASP A 123 7.92 18.31 -30.35
CA ASP A 123 9.13 17.89 -31.04
C ASP A 123 10.38 18.65 -30.57
N LEU A 124 10.22 19.51 -29.55
CA LEU A 124 11.29 20.31 -28.97
C LEU A 124 11.31 20.14 -27.43
N VAL A 125 12.48 19.90 -26.89
CA VAL A 125 12.73 19.94 -25.44
C VAL A 125 13.51 21.22 -25.12
N VAL A 126 12.93 22.09 -24.29
CA VAL A 126 13.57 23.33 -23.83
C VAL A 126 13.99 23.15 -22.37
N ILE A 127 15.28 23.35 -22.11
CA ILE A 127 15.86 23.23 -20.75
C ILE A 127 16.17 24.63 -20.23
N HIS A 128 15.57 24.97 -19.09
CA HIS A 128 15.86 26.19 -18.34
C HIS A 128 16.49 25.85 -16.99
N HIS A 129 17.13 26.84 -16.39
CA HIS A 129 17.42 26.82 -14.96
C HIS A 129 16.56 27.88 -14.25
N ILE A 130 16.15 27.59 -13.02
CA ILE A 130 15.40 28.51 -12.18
C ILE A 130 15.88 28.39 -10.73
N SER A 131 15.96 29.54 -10.04
CA SER A 131 16.14 29.58 -8.58
C SER A 131 15.28 30.70 -8.01
N LEU A 132 14.60 30.43 -6.92
CA LEU A 132 13.81 31.40 -6.18
C LEU A 132 14.18 31.34 -4.69
N PRO A 133 14.65 32.47 -4.10
CA PRO A 133 15.07 33.71 -4.78
C PRO A 133 16.31 33.49 -5.65
N PRO A 134 16.68 34.48 -6.51
CA PRO A 134 17.90 34.41 -7.31
C PRO A 134 19.15 34.13 -6.44
N GLY A 135 20.00 33.19 -6.88
CA GLY A 135 21.20 32.78 -6.13
C GLY A 135 20.94 31.82 -4.96
N GLY A 136 19.69 31.49 -4.65
CA GLY A 136 19.30 30.53 -3.61
C GLY A 136 19.51 29.08 -4.00
N PHE A 137 20.79 28.68 -4.24
CA PHE A 137 21.08 27.34 -4.76
C PHE A 137 21.24 26.26 -3.70
N VAL A 138 21.30 26.59 -2.44
CA VAL A 138 21.70 25.66 -1.35
C VAL A 138 20.51 25.17 -0.55
N ASP A 139 19.38 25.84 -0.63
CA ASP A 139 18.23 25.57 0.24
C ASP A 139 17.11 24.78 -0.46
N ARG A 140 16.59 23.76 0.23
CA ARG A 140 15.41 23.00 -0.19
C ARG A 140 14.16 23.87 -0.30
N SER A 141 14.12 25.02 0.35
CA SER A 141 13.02 26.00 0.26
C SER A 141 12.88 26.55 -1.17
N SER A 142 13.97 26.67 -1.94
CA SER A 142 13.94 27.13 -3.33
C SER A 142 12.99 26.29 -4.21
N THR A 143 13.00 24.96 -4.07
CA THR A 143 12.07 24.09 -4.81
C THR A 143 10.61 24.39 -4.47
N ARG A 144 10.30 24.61 -3.19
CA ARG A 144 8.94 24.97 -2.76
C ARG A 144 8.50 26.30 -3.36
N PHE A 145 9.34 27.32 -3.32
CA PHE A 145 9.01 28.62 -3.91
C PHE A 145 8.75 28.56 -5.41
N ILE A 146 9.49 27.71 -6.15
CA ILE A 146 9.25 27.47 -7.57
C ILE A 146 7.90 26.75 -7.79
N VAL A 147 7.59 25.76 -6.97
CA VAL A 147 6.30 25.08 -7.02
C VAL A 147 5.15 26.04 -6.75
N ASP A 148 5.26 26.85 -5.71
CA ASP A 148 4.25 27.83 -5.33
C ASP A 148 4.10 28.93 -6.43
N PHE A 149 5.21 29.32 -7.04
CA PHE A 149 5.22 30.29 -8.15
C PHE A 149 4.46 29.79 -9.37
N PHE A 150 4.76 28.56 -9.84
CA PHE A 150 4.06 27.99 -10.97
C PHE A 150 2.58 27.68 -10.72
N GLN A 151 2.19 27.58 -9.43
CA GLN A 151 0.79 27.42 -9.03
C GLN A 151 0.08 28.75 -8.73
N ASN A 152 0.73 29.91 -8.93
CA ASN A 152 0.25 31.26 -8.54
C ASN A 152 -0.05 31.37 -7.03
N LYS A 153 0.76 30.73 -6.19
CA LYS A 153 0.64 30.69 -4.73
C LYS A 153 1.86 31.26 -4.01
N LEU A 154 2.81 31.85 -4.74
CA LEU A 154 4.01 32.41 -4.15
C LEU A 154 3.64 33.55 -3.22
N ASP A 155 4.07 33.45 -1.96
CA ASP A 155 3.89 34.49 -0.96
C ASP A 155 4.94 35.58 -1.17
N SER A 156 4.50 36.73 -1.67
CA SER A 156 5.36 37.89 -1.97
C SER A 156 6.02 38.47 -0.72
N SER A 157 5.45 38.27 0.48
CA SER A 157 5.99 38.82 1.73
C SER A 157 7.28 38.13 2.19
N LEU A 158 7.59 36.96 1.66
CA LEU A 158 8.74 36.14 2.11
C LEU A 158 10.09 36.62 1.57
N HIS A 159 10.12 37.41 0.49
CA HIS A 159 11.36 37.96 -0.07
C HIS A 159 11.04 39.13 -0.99
N PRO A 160 11.82 40.23 -0.97
CA PRO A 160 11.57 41.41 -1.83
C PRO A 160 11.47 41.09 -3.33
N TYR A 161 12.31 40.20 -3.84
CA TYR A 161 12.24 39.75 -5.23
C TYR A 161 10.89 39.06 -5.59
N PHE A 162 10.20 38.48 -4.64
CA PHE A 162 8.92 37.82 -4.88
C PHE A 162 7.80 38.83 -5.18
N GLU A 163 7.89 40.05 -4.62
CA GLU A 163 6.96 41.13 -4.96
C GLU A 163 7.06 41.50 -6.45
N GLU A 164 8.29 41.47 -7.02
CA GLU A 164 8.52 41.82 -8.43
C GLU A 164 7.94 40.79 -9.41
N ILE A 165 7.83 39.54 -8.99
CA ILE A 165 7.41 38.42 -9.87
C ILE A 165 6.04 37.84 -9.55
N ALA A 166 5.40 38.25 -8.44
CA ALA A 166 4.16 37.65 -7.93
C ALA A 166 3.02 37.63 -8.96
N ASP A 167 2.94 38.65 -9.82
CA ASP A 167 1.92 38.78 -10.85
C ASP A 167 2.24 38.03 -12.15
N GLN A 168 3.45 37.49 -12.27
CA GLN A 168 3.84 36.76 -13.48
C GLN A 168 3.15 35.39 -13.52
N LYS A 169 2.52 35.11 -14.65
CA LYS A 169 1.82 33.85 -14.91
C LYS A 169 2.66 32.97 -15.83
N VAL A 170 3.46 32.10 -15.22
CA VAL A 170 4.38 31.21 -15.93
C VAL A 170 4.29 29.79 -15.40
N SER A 171 4.74 28.84 -16.16
CA SER A 171 4.83 27.42 -15.76
C SER A 171 5.91 26.69 -16.56
N SER A 172 6.17 25.45 -16.20
CA SER A 172 6.90 24.48 -17.03
C SER A 172 6.15 23.14 -17.02
N HIS A 173 6.48 22.24 -17.94
CA HIS A 173 5.96 20.87 -17.84
C HIS A 173 6.54 20.17 -16.64
N PHE A 174 7.86 20.22 -16.47
CA PHE A 174 8.58 19.53 -15.43
C PHE A 174 9.55 20.45 -14.68
N LEU A 175 9.76 20.16 -13.41
CA LEU A 175 10.86 20.66 -12.61
C LEU A 175 11.60 19.46 -12.04
N ILE A 176 12.92 19.41 -12.25
CA ILE A 176 13.79 18.44 -11.60
C ILE A 176 14.51 19.17 -10.46
N SER A 177 14.25 18.76 -9.24
CA SER A 177 14.89 19.34 -8.06
C SER A 177 16.36 18.94 -7.98
N ARG A 178 17.13 19.59 -7.12
CA ARG A 178 18.54 19.23 -6.86
C ARG A 178 18.70 17.86 -6.22
N THR A 179 17.65 17.30 -5.63
CA THR A 179 17.63 15.94 -5.07
C THR A 179 17.21 14.90 -6.10
N GLY A 180 16.92 15.30 -7.35
CA GLY A 180 16.45 14.41 -8.40
C GLY A 180 14.94 14.13 -8.36
N GLU A 181 14.19 14.79 -7.46
CA GLU A 181 12.74 14.67 -7.42
C GLU A 181 12.12 15.39 -8.64
N ILE A 182 11.18 14.74 -9.31
CA ILE A 182 10.52 15.26 -10.50
C ILE A 182 9.14 15.77 -10.09
N PHE A 183 8.86 17.03 -10.39
CA PHE A 183 7.53 17.65 -10.31
C PHE A 183 6.99 17.84 -11.70
N GLN A 184 5.70 17.56 -11.91
CA GLN A 184 5.01 17.86 -13.17
C GLN A 184 3.87 18.83 -12.90
N PHE A 185 3.85 19.94 -13.70
CA PHE A 185 2.88 21.02 -13.54
C PHE A 185 1.85 21.05 -14.66
N VAL A 186 2.24 20.64 -15.85
CA VAL A 186 1.41 20.68 -17.05
C VAL A 186 1.50 19.33 -17.76
N SER A 187 0.35 18.85 -18.24
CA SER A 187 0.33 17.67 -19.12
C SER A 187 1.16 17.92 -20.38
N THR A 188 1.88 16.91 -20.86
CA THR A 188 2.62 17.02 -22.13
C THR A 188 1.71 17.23 -23.35
N GLN A 189 0.41 16.98 -23.20
CA GLN A 189 -0.58 17.28 -24.26
C GLN A 189 -0.96 18.76 -24.33
N ASN A 190 -0.74 19.50 -23.24
CA ASN A 190 -0.96 20.93 -23.17
C ASN A 190 0.36 21.70 -23.35
N LYS A 191 0.30 22.99 -23.57
CA LYS A 191 1.47 23.87 -23.59
C LYS A 191 1.62 24.58 -22.25
N ALA A 192 2.82 24.54 -21.69
CA ALA A 192 3.21 25.34 -20.52
C ALA A 192 3.60 26.75 -20.95
N TRP A 193 3.37 27.75 -20.10
CA TRP A 193 3.73 29.13 -20.38
C TRP A 193 5.16 29.42 -19.89
N HIS A 194 6.17 28.98 -20.66
CA HIS A 194 7.57 29.07 -20.23
C HIS A 194 8.46 29.98 -21.10
N ALA A 195 8.10 30.23 -22.34
CA ALA A 195 9.01 30.85 -23.33
C ALA A 195 8.55 32.22 -23.82
N GLY A 196 7.34 32.69 -23.45
CA GLY A 196 6.81 33.99 -23.87
C GLY A 196 6.87 34.19 -25.39
N VAL A 197 7.35 35.38 -25.83
CA VAL A 197 7.65 35.65 -27.23
C VAL A 197 8.97 34.97 -27.58
N SER A 198 8.93 33.96 -28.42
CA SER A 198 10.09 33.09 -28.68
C SER A 198 10.09 32.53 -30.06
N SER A 199 11.29 32.27 -30.60
CA SER A 199 11.48 31.59 -31.89
C SER A 199 12.64 30.62 -31.84
N PHE A 200 12.53 29.51 -32.57
CA PHE A 200 13.57 28.52 -32.72
C PHE A 200 13.57 27.95 -34.14
N LEU A 201 14.70 28.00 -34.80
CA LEU A 201 14.88 27.58 -36.23
C LEU A 201 13.81 28.14 -37.16
N GLY A 202 13.43 29.42 -37.00
CA GLY A 202 12.43 30.09 -37.81
C GLY A 202 10.97 29.75 -37.45
N ARG A 203 10.74 28.92 -36.41
CA ARG A 203 9.40 28.67 -35.85
C ARG A 203 9.18 29.60 -34.68
N GLU A 204 8.06 30.28 -34.66
CA GLU A 204 7.66 31.18 -33.57
C GLU A 204 6.79 30.44 -32.54
N LYS A 205 6.68 31.03 -31.35
CA LYS A 205 5.86 30.51 -30.26
C LYS A 205 6.32 29.14 -29.73
N CYS A 206 7.53 29.04 -29.20
CA CYS A 206 8.12 27.80 -28.73
C CYS A 206 7.30 27.09 -27.65
N ASN A 207 6.29 27.71 -27.04
CA ASN A 207 5.35 27.03 -26.17
C ASN A 207 4.45 26.01 -26.90
N ASP A 208 4.25 26.21 -28.23
CA ASP A 208 3.29 25.42 -28.99
C ASP A 208 3.82 24.07 -29.46
N PHE A 209 5.17 23.86 -29.49
CA PHE A 209 5.80 22.65 -30.04
C PHE A 209 6.95 22.09 -29.23
#